data_9dd755f768328b455a6ed11400716069
#
_entry.id   9dd755f768328b455a6ed11400716069
#
_cell.length_a   1.000
_cell.length_b   1.000
_cell.length_c   1.000
_cell.angle_alpha   90.00
_cell.angle_beta   90.00
_cell.angle_gamma   90.00
#
_symmetry.space_group_name_H-M   'P 1'
#
loop_
_entity.id
_entity.type
_entity.pdbx_description
1 polymer ?
#
loop_
_entity_poly.entity_id
_entity_poly.type
_entity_poly.pdbx_seq_one_letter_code
_entity_poly.pdbx_strand_id
1 'polypeptide(L)'
;RLKTEELLAQQLSQLQARRERNRLRAPALAAAPGGLHERLRSALPFALTGAQRRVGEEIAHDLARVAPMHRLLQGDVGSGKTVVAALAAAIAIDAGWQCALMAPTEILAEQHFAKLIAWLEPLGITVARLSGSQKKKERREMLDRIASGAAALVVGTHAVIQEQVRFHRLALAIIDEQHRFGVAQRLALRG
;
A
#
# COMPACT_ATOMS: atom_id res chain seq x y z
N ARG A 1 -6.80 21.28 -6.47
CA ARG A 1 -5.62 21.17 -5.64
C ARG A 1 -5.95 21.08 -4.16
N LEU A 2 -6.81 21.95 -3.67
CA LEU A 2 -7.34 21.87 -2.32
C LEU A 2 -8.17 20.61 -2.11
N LYS A 3 -8.87 20.18 -3.15
CA LYS A 3 -9.72 18.98 -3.07
C LYS A 3 -8.91 17.71 -2.82
N THR A 4 -7.72 17.60 -3.39
CA THR A 4 -6.86 16.42 -3.20
C THR A 4 -6.30 16.39 -1.78
N GLU A 5 -5.89 17.51 -1.25
CA GLU A 5 -5.38 17.59 0.12
C GLU A 5 -6.50 17.30 1.13
N GLU A 6 -7.71 17.80 0.86
CA GLU A 6 -8.87 17.52 1.69
C GLU A 6 -9.23 16.04 1.67
N LEU A 7 -9.19 15.41 0.48
CA LEU A 7 -9.50 13.98 0.37
C LEU A 7 -8.51 13.13 1.17
N LEU A 8 -7.22 13.43 1.08
CA LEU A 8 -6.20 12.72 1.85
C LEU A 8 -6.43 12.92 3.36
N ALA A 9 -6.66 14.17 3.79
CA ALA A 9 -6.92 14.48 5.18
C ALA A 9 -8.17 13.76 5.69
N GLN A 10 -9.24 13.73 4.89
CA GLN A 10 -10.46 13.02 5.26
C GLN A 10 -10.23 11.53 5.44
N GLN A 11 -9.49 10.91 4.53
CA GLN A 11 -9.22 9.47 4.61
C GLN A 11 -8.38 9.12 5.84
N LEU A 12 -7.36 9.92 6.11
CA LEU A 12 -6.53 9.72 7.30
C LEU A 12 -7.34 9.94 8.59
N SER A 13 -8.20 10.96 8.61
CA SER A 13 -9.09 11.23 9.74
C SER A 13 -10.07 10.09 9.97
N GLN A 14 -10.63 9.52 8.90
CA GLN A 14 -11.54 8.39 9.01
C GLN A 14 -10.85 7.16 9.61
N LEU A 15 -9.62 6.88 9.19
CA LEU A 15 -8.84 5.78 9.74
C LEU A 15 -8.57 6.01 11.23
N GLN A 16 -8.22 7.23 11.59
CA GLN A 16 -7.96 7.60 12.97
C GLN A 16 -9.22 7.51 13.83
N ALA A 17 -10.35 8.03 13.34
CA ALA A 17 -11.62 7.96 14.03
C ALA A 17 -12.09 6.52 14.24
N ARG A 18 -11.89 5.67 13.23
CA ARG A 18 -12.22 4.25 13.34
C ARG A 18 -11.39 3.59 14.41
N ARG A 19 -10.10 3.91 14.46
CA ARG A 19 -9.19 3.42 15.49
C ARG A 19 -9.71 3.78 16.90
N GLU A 20 -10.08 5.04 17.11
CA GLU A 20 -10.57 5.51 18.39
C GLU A 20 -11.87 4.81 18.79
N ARG A 21 -12.80 4.70 17.85
CA ARG A 21 -14.10 4.08 18.13
C ARG A 21 -13.99 2.62 18.51
N ASN A 22 -13.15 1.89 17.83
CA ASN A 22 -13.08 0.46 18.00
C ASN A 22 -12.03 0.02 18.99
N ARG A 23 -11.18 0.94 19.43
CA ARG A 23 -10.01 0.65 20.28
C ARG A 23 -9.19 -0.50 19.75
N LEU A 24 -9.18 -0.65 18.40
CA LEU A 24 -8.42 -1.68 17.76
C LEU A 24 -6.97 -1.27 17.67
N ARG A 25 -6.10 -2.25 17.89
CA ARG A 25 -4.67 -2.06 17.64
C ARG A 25 -4.37 -2.49 16.22
N ALA A 26 -3.49 -1.74 15.56
CA ALA A 26 -2.96 -2.18 14.28
C ALA A 26 -2.04 -3.39 14.52
N PRO A 27 -2.00 -4.34 13.58
CA PRO A 27 -1.04 -5.44 13.71
C PRO A 27 0.38 -4.90 13.63
N ALA A 28 1.28 -5.45 14.43
CA ALA A 28 2.69 -5.16 14.29
C ALA A 28 3.20 -5.82 13.01
N LEU A 29 3.80 -5.03 12.13
CA LEU A 29 4.31 -5.50 10.84
C LEU A 29 5.83 -5.43 10.86
N ALA A 30 6.47 -6.55 10.61
CA ALA A 30 7.92 -6.62 10.56
C ALA A 30 8.35 -7.47 9.38
N ALA A 31 9.44 -7.04 8.74
CA ALA A 31 10.03 -7.80 7.66
C ALA A 31 10.61 -9.11 8.22
N ALA A 32 10.41 -10.20 7.51
CA ALA A 32 10.99 -11.48 7.87
C ALA A 32 12.45 -11.54 7.41
N PRO A 33 13.37 -12.09 8.22
CA PRO A 33 14.75 -12.29 7.76
C PRO A 33 14.77 -13.18 6.52
N GLY A 34 15.46 -12.73 5.47
CA GLY A 34 15.48 -13.42 4.19
C GLY A 34 14.17 -13.39 3.43
N GLY A 35 13.22 -12.57 3.88
CA GLY A 35 11.89 -12.48 3.28
C GLY A 35 11.79 -11.50 2.11
N LEU A 36 10.56 -11.12 1.79
CA LEU A 36 10.27 -10.31 0.61
C LEU A 36 10.96 -8.94 0.66
N HIS A 37 10.95 -8.27 1.81
CA HIS A 37 11.54 -6.94 1.94
C HIS A 37 13.03 -6.95 1.58
N GLU A 38 13.78 -7.90 2.13
CA GLU A 38 15.21 -8.02 1.82
C GLU A 38 15.45 -8.43 0.37
N ARG A 39 14.66 -9.37 -0.13
CA ARG A 39 14.75 -9.82 -1.52
C ARG A 39 14.44 -8.68 -2.49
N LEU A 40 13.46 -7.86 -2.17
CA LEU A 40 13.12 -6.70 -3.00
C LEU A 40 14.26 -5.68 -3.02
N ARG A 41 14.81 -5.35 -1.87
CA ARG A 41 15.95 -4.41 -1.80
C ARG A 41 17.12 -4.89 -2.65
N SER A 42 17.41 -6.18 -2.59
CA SER A 42 18.51 -6.77 -3.35
C SER A 42 18.23 -6.83 -4.85
N ALA A 43 16.96 -6.95 -5.23
CA ALA A 43 16.56 -7.10 -6.64
C ALA A 43 16.32 -5.77 -7.36
N LEU A 44 16.28 -4.65 -6.66
CA LEU A 44 16.08 -3.35 -7.30
C LEU A 44 17.21 -3.03 -8.27
N PRO A 45 16.88 -2.49 -9.47
CA PRO A 45 17.88 -2.19 -10.48
C PRO A 45 18.70 -0.93 -10.20
N PHE A 46 18.50 -0.32 -9.03
CA PHE A 46 19.18 0.90 -8.62
C PHE A 46 19.44 0.87 -7.11
N ALA A 47 20.39 1.69 -6.67
CA ALA A 47 20.67 1.85 -5.25
C ALA A 47 19.69 2.89 -4.65
N LEU A 48 19.24 2.66 -3.44
CA LEU A 48 18.41 3.62 -2.73
C LEU A 48 19.23 4.84 -2.33
N THR A 49 18.62 6.03 -2.46
CA THR A 49 19.25 7.24 -1.96
C THR A 49 19.27 7.23 -0.42
N GLY A 50 20.10 8.09 0.17
CA GLY A 50 20.12 8.23 1.63
C GLY A 50 18.77 8.63 2.20
N ALA A 51 18.06 9.52 1.51
CA ALA A 51 16.73 9.95 1.93
C ALA A 51 15.72 8.79 1.85
N GLN A 52 15.75 8.00 0.77
CA GLN A 52 14.88 6.84 0.63
C GLN A 52 15.13 5.80 1.72
N ARG A 53 16.40 5.54 2.04
CA ARG A 53 16.76 4.61 3.11
C ARG A 53 16.25 5.08 4.47
N ARG A 54 16.44 6.36 4.78
CA ARG A 54 15.97 6.93 6.06
C ARG A 54 14.46 6.81 6.20
N VAL A 55 13.73 7.23 5.17
CA VAL A 55 12.27 7.17 5.21
C VAL A 55 11.80 5.72 5.30
N GLY A 56 12.43 4.82 4.56
CA GLY A 56 12.11 3.40 4.61
C GLY A 56 12.33 2.81 6.00
N GLU A 57 13.44 3.15 6.65
CA GLU A 57 13.73 2.70 8.00
C GLU A 57 12.75 3.26 9.02
N GLU A 58 12.38 4.54 8.88
CA GLU A 58 11.38 5.15 9.75
C GLU A 58 10.01 4.47 9.61
N ILE A 59 9.60 4.20 8.39
CA ILE A 59 8.34 3.49 8.14
C ILE A 59 8.40 2.08 8.73
N ALA A 60 9.50 1.37 8.52
CA ALA A 60 9.66 0.02 9.05
C ALA A 60 9.58 0.03 10.59
N HIS A 61 10.21 1.02 11.21
CA HIS A 61 10.15 1.18 12.67
C HIS A 61 8.71 1.43 13.14
N ASP A 62 8.00 2.33 12.46
CA ASP A 62 6.62 2.65 12.81
C ASP A 62 5.69 1.46 12.60
N LEU A 63 5.87 0.70 11.53
CA LEU A 63 5.03 -0.46 11.23
C LEU A 63 5.23 -1.60 12.23
N ALA A 64 6.42 -1.70 12.80
CA ALA A 64 6.71 -2.72 13.81
C ALA A 64 6.00 -2.46 15.14
N ARG A 65 5.45 -1.27 15.32
CA ARG A 65 4.72 -0.92 16.55
C ARG A 65 3.29 -1.42 16.47
N VAL A 66 2.72 -1.72 17.61
CA VAL A 66 1.31 -2.14 17.70
C VAL A 66 0.35 -1.00 17.43
N ALA A 67 0.78 0.24 17.63
CA ALA A 67 -0.05 1.42 17.39
C ALA A 67 -0.13 1.72 15.90
N PRO A 68 -1.33 2.11 15.39
CA PRO A 68 -1.46 2.49 13.99
C PRO A 68 -0.59 3.68 13.61
N MET A 69 -0.05 3.62 12.42
CA MET A 69 0.82 4.65 11.89
C MET A 69 0.08 5.52 10.87
N HIS A 70 0.34 6.81 10.93
CA HIS A 70 -0.04 7.76 9.89
C HIS A 70 1.19 8.55 9.49
N ARG A 71 1.55 8.51 8.23
CA ARG A 71 2.74 9.22 7.77
C ARG A 71 2.52 9.74 6.36
N LEU A 72 2.88 11.00 6.14
CA LEU A 72 2.88 11.62 4.83
C LEU A 72 4.31 11.66 4.30
N LEU A 73 4.49 11.15 3.10
CA LEU A 73 5.77 11.23 2.40
C LEU A 73 5.72 12.43 1.46
N GLN A 74 6.53 13.41 1.73
CA GLN A 74 6.66 14.60 0.91
C GLN A 74 7.99 14.58 0.17
N GLY A 75 8.02 15.19 -0.98
CA GLY A 75 9.23 15.29 -1.77
C GLY A 75 8.92 15.39 -3.24
N ASP A 76 9.95 15.35 -4.06
CA ASP A 76 9.82 15.48 -5.48
C ASP A 76 9.00 14.33 -6.08
N VAL A 77 8.20 14.68 -7.07
CA VAL A 77 7.45 13.72 -7.86
C VAL A 77 8.43 12.84 -8.62
N GLY A 78 8.23 11.57 -8.57
CA GLY A 78 9.03 10.67 -9.35
C GLY A 78 9.01 9.26 -8.81
N SER A 79 9.82 8.41 -9.40
CA SER A 79 9.90 7.00 -9.08
C SER A 79 10.37 6.72 -7.64
N GLY A 80 10.99 7.69 -7.00
CA GLY A 80 11.55 7.52 -5.66
C GLY A 80 10.51 7.19 -4.60
N LYS A 81 9.30 7.75 -4.71
CA LYS A 81 8.23 7.47 -3.76
C LYS A 81 7.62 6.09 -3.98
N THR A 82 7.55 5.65 -5.24
CA THR A 82 7.00 4.33 -5.55
C THR A 82 7.85 3.23 -4.95
N VAL A 83 9.18 3.36 -4.97
CA VAL A 83 10.05 2.35 -4.38
C VAL A 83 9.90 2.30 -2.85
N VAL A 84 9.73 3.44 -2.20
CA VAL A 84 9.46 3.48 -0.76
C VAL A 84 8.13 2.79 -0.45
N ALA A 85 7.11 3.06 -1.27
CA ALA A 85 5.82 2.39 -1.14
C ALA A 85 5.94 0.87 -1.32
N ALA A 86 6.73 0.44 -2.30
CA ALA A 86 6.95 -0.98 -2.54
C ALA A 86 7.63 -1.66 -1.36
N LEU A 87 8.61 -1.01 -0.76
CA LEU A 87 9.31 -1.55 0.41
C LEU A 87 8.40 -1.62 1.63
N ALA A 88 7.56 -0.61 1.83
CA ALA A 88 6.57 -0.63 2.91
C ALA A 88 5.56 -1.76 2.70
N ALA A 89 5.07 -1.92 1.48
CA ALA A 89 4.16 -3.01 1.13
C ALA A 89 4.82 -4.37 1.38
N ALA A 90 6.10 -4.51 1.05
CA ALA A 90 6.83 -5.75 1.26
C ALA A 90 6.89 -6.14 2.74
N ILE A 91 7.01 -5.17 3.64
CA ILE A 91 6.97 -5.42 5.08
C ILE A 91 5.61 -6.01 5.49
N ALA A 92 4.52 -5.39 5.01
CA ALA A 92 3.17 -5.89 5.32
C ALA A 92 2.96 -7.30 4.77
N ILE A 93 3.44 -7.56 3.56
CA ILE A 93 3.30 -8.87 2.92
C ILE A 93 4.13 -9.92 3.65
N ASP A 94 5.34 -9.57 4.09
CA ASP A 94 6.18 -10.46 4.90
C ASP A 94 5.48 -10.88 6.19
N ALA A 95 4.71 -9.97 6.78
CA ALA A 95 3.96 -10.24 7.99
C ALA A 95 2.66 -11.01 7.74
N GLY A 96 2.37 -11.36 6.49
CA GLY A 96 1.18 -12.13 6.13
C GLY A 96 -0.07 -11.31 5.87
N TRP A 97 0.09 -10.02 5.62
CA TRP A 97 -1.02 -9.11 5.39
C TRP A 97 -1.00 -8.54 3.96
N GLN A 98 -2.13 -7.98 3.56
CA GLN A 98 -2.26 -7.34 2.26
C GLN A 98 -2.02 -5.83 2.38
N CYS A 99 -1.63 -5.24 1.26
CA CYS A 99 -1.44 -3.79 1.13
C CYS A 99 -2.27 -3.28 -0.04
N ALA A 100 -2.78 -2.06 0.09
CA ALA A 100 -3.48 -1.36 -0.99
C ALA A 100 -2.74 -0.06 -1.31
N LEU A 101 -2.61 0.23 -2.59
CA LEU A 101 -2.07 1.50 -3.08
C LEU A 101 -3.12 2.20 -3.91
N MET A 102 -3.47 3.41 -3.52
CA MET A 102 -4.48 4.19 -4.21
C MET A 102 -3.86 5.42 -4.85
N ALA A 103 -4.16 5.63 -6.12
CA ALA A 103 -3.71 6.78 -6.87
C ALA A 103 -4.91 7.68 -7.26
N PRO A 104 -4.68 8.98 -7.49
CA PRO A 104 -5.79 9.88 -7.82
C PRO A 104 -6.34 9.72 -9.22
N THR A 105 -5.58 9.14 -10.15
CA THR A 105 -6.01 8.95 -11.53
C THR A 105 -5.67 7.54 -12.02
N GLU A 106 -6.40 7.10 -13.06
CA GLU A 106 -6.13 5.81 -13.69
C GLU A 106 -4.74 5.74 -14.31
N ILE A 107 -4.26 6.84 -14.87
CA ILE A 107 -2.93 6.91 -15.47
C ILE A 107 -1.85 6.69 -14.43
N LEU A 108 -1.95 7.37 -13.27
CA LEU A 108 -0.99 7.21 -12.19
C LEU A 108 -1.06 5.82 -11.57
N ALA A 109 -2.26 5.28 -11.42
CA ALA A 109 -2.44 3.91 -10.92
C ALA A 109 -1.74 2.91 -11.85
N GLU A 110 -1.89 3.09 -13.17
CA GLU A 110 -1.24 2.22 -14.14
C GLU A 110 0.27 2.33 -14.09
N GLN A 111 0.81 3.52 -13.92
CA GLN A 111 2.26 3.72 -13.77
C GLN A 111 2.80 3.03 -12.54
N HIS A 112 2.13 3.14 -11.41
CA HIS A 112 2.51 2.43 -10.19
C HIS A 112 2.41 0.91 -10.39
N PHE A 113 1.34 0.47 -11.00
CA PHE A 113 1.11 -0.95 -11.25
C PHE A 113 2.23 -1.55 -12.09
N ALA A 114 2.63 -0.87 -13.17
CA ALA A 114 3.71 -1.35 -14.04
C ALA A 114 5.03 -1.51 -13.28
N LYS A 115 5.38 -0.53 -12.44
CA LYS A 115 6.61 -0.61 -11.65
C LYS A 115 6.53 -1.70 -10.60
N LEU A 116 5.41 -1.82 -9.92
CA LEU A 116 5.24 -2.81 -8.86
C LEU A 116 5.24 -4.23 -9.40
N ILE A 117 4.63 -4.45 -10.56
CA ILE A 117 4.70 -5.74 -11.24
C ILE A 117 6.15 -6.08 -11.58
N ALA A 118 6.88 -5.14 -12.16
CA ALA A 118 8.26 -5.36 -12.56
C ALA A 118 9.15 -5.75 -11.36
N TRP A 119 8.88 -5.19 -10.20
CA TRP A 119 9.69 -5.45 -9.01
C TRP A 119 9.22 -6.66 -8.21
N LEU A 120 7.92 -6.91 -8.15
CA LEU A 120 7.34 -7.89 -7.22
C LEU A 120 6.98 -9.23 -7.86
N GLU A 121 6.54 -9.25 -9.10
CA GLU A 121 6.20 -10.52 -9.75
C GLU A 121 7.38 -11.50 -9.85
N PRO A 122 8.60 -11.04 -10.18
CA PRO A 122 9.75 -11.95 -10.17
C PRO A 122 10.03 -12.57 -8.80
N LEU A 123 9.51 -11.97 -7.74
CA LEU A 123 9.67 -12.46 -6.37
C LEU A 123 8.48 -13.33 -5.93
N GLY A 124 7.58 -13.65 -6.84
CA GLY A 124 6.46 -14.53 -6.56
C GLY A 124 5.24 -13.85 -5.97
N ILE A 125 5.16 -12.52 -6.04
CA ILE A 125 4.05 -11.75 -5.47
C ILE A 125 3.07 -11.35 -6.55
N THR A 126 1.79 -11.65 -6.34
CA THR A 126 0.73 -11.25 -7.24
C THR A 126 0.23 -9.86 -6.88
N VAL A 127 0.26 -8.98 -7.86
CA VAL A 127 -0.26 -7.61 -7.74
C VAL A 127 -1.54 -7.52 -8.56
N ALA A 128 -2.63 -7.13 -7.92
CA ALA A 128 -3.92 -6.95 -8.58
C ALA A 128 -4.14 -5.48 -8.91
N ARG A 129 -4.84 -5.22 -10.00
CA ARG A 129 -5.22 -3.88 -10.41
C ARG A 129 -6.75 -3.78 -10.47
N LEU A 130 -7.28 -2.72 -9.88
CA LEU A 130 -8.68 -2.36 -9.98
C LEU A 130 -8.81 -1.04 -10.74
N SER A 131 -9.54 -1.07 -11.83
CA SER A 131 -9.76 0.09 -12.70
C SER A 131 -11.23 0.20 -13.04
N GLY A 132 -11.72 1.42 -13.17
CA GLY A 132 -13.10 1.66 -13.59
C GLY A 132 -13.38 1.24 -15.02
N SER A 133 -12.34 1.11 -15.84
CA SER A 133 -12.47 0.74 -17.25
C SER A 133 -12.29 -0.76 -17.53
N GLN A 134 -12.05 -1.56 -16.51
CA GLN A 134 -11.89 -3.01 -16.67
C GLN A 134 -13.16 -3.67 -17.10
N LYS A 135 -13.02 -4.74 -17.91
CA LYS A 135 -14.13 -5.60 -18.25
C LYS A 135 -14.63 -6.32 -17.01
N LYS A 136 -15.94 -6.63 -17.00
CA LYS A 136 -16.55 -7.26 -15.82
C LYS A 136 -15.89 -8.58 -15.43
N LYS A 137 -15.52 -9.39 -16.40
CA LYS A 137 -14.86 -10.66 -16.14
C LYS A 137 -13.49 -10.46 -15.47
N GLU A 138 -12.70 -9.57 -16.02
CA GLU A 138 -11.38 -9.25 -15.47
C GLU A 138 -11.49 -8.69 -14.06
N ARG A 139 -12.43 -7.77 -13.85
CA ARG A 139 -12.67 -7.19 -12.53
C ARG A 139 -13.07 -8.25 -11.52
N ARG A 140 -13.93 -9.17 -11.91
CA ARG A 140 -14.35 -10.27 -11.03
C ARG A 140 -13.19 -11.15 -10.63
N GLU A 141 -12.32 -11.49 -11.58
CA GLU A 141 -11.12 -12.27 -11.29
C GLU A 141 -10.20 -11.55 -10.29
N MET A 142 -10.03 -10.26 -10.47
CA MET A 142 -9.21 -9.46 -9.54
C MET A 142 -9.83 -9.41 -8.15
N LEU A 143 -11.14 -9.20 -8.07
CA LEU A 143 -11.85 -9.18 -6.79
C LEU A 143 -11.74 -10.52 -6.06
N ASP A 144 -11.82 -11.62 -6.79
CA ASP A 144 -11.66 -12.96 -6.21
C ASP A 144 -10.25 -13.17 -5.65
N ARG A 145 -9.24 -12.72 -6.37
CA ARG A 145 -7.85 -12.81 -5.91
C ARG A 145 -7.59 -11.96 -4.66
N ILE A 146 -8.23 -10.82 -4.59
CA ILE A 146 -8.14 -9.95 -3.41
C ILE A 146 -8.80 -10.61 -2.22
N ALA A 147 -10.01 -11.11 -2.40
CA ALA A 147 -10.79 -11.73 -1.33
C ALA A 147 -10.15 -13.01 -0.79
N SER A 148 -9.50 -13.78 -1.65
CA SER A 148 -8.83 -15.01 -1.24
C SER A 148 -7.47 -14.78 -0.61
N GLY A 149 -6.92 -13.58 -0.75
CA GLY A 149 -5.55 -13.29 -0.29
C GLY A 149 -4.47 -13.65 -1.30
N ALA A 150 -4.84 -14.18 -2.46
CA ALA A 150 -3.86 -14.50 -3.51
C ALA A 150 -3.15 -13.26 -4.03
N ALA A 151 -3.86 -12.14 -4.13
CA ALA A 151 -3.24 -10.86 -4.46
C ALA A 151 -2.80 -10.17 -3.16
N ALA A 152 -1.50 -10.02 -2.99
CA ALA A 152 -0.93 -9.43 -1.78
C ALA A 152 -0.93 -7.90 -1.83
N LEU A 153 -0.86 -7.33 -3.02
CA LEU A 153 -0.88 -5.88 -3.23
C LEU A 153 -1.96 -5.54 -4.24
N VAL A 154 -2.74 -4.52 -3.95
CA VAL A 154 -3.82 -4.06 -4.83
C VAL A 154 -3.58 -2.60 -5.19
N VAL A 155 -3.59 -2.30 -6.48
CA VAL A 155 -3.35 -0.94 -6.99
C VAL A 155 -4.59 -0.48 -7.75
N GLY A 156 -4.96 0.77 -7.54
CA GLY A 156 -6.08 1.37 -8.26
C GLY A 156 -6.34 2.80 -7.83
N THR A 157 -7.49 3.30 -8.25
CA THR A 157 -8.02 4.60 -7.80
C THR A 157 -8.93 4.37 -6.60
N HIS A 158 -9.90 5.25 -6.35
CA HIS A 158 -10.83 5.02 -5.23
C HIS A 158 -11.64 3.75 -5.37
N ALA A 159 -11.62 3.09 -6.53
CA ALA A 159 -12.26 1.79 -6.66
C ALA A 159 -11.72 0.76 -5.66
N VAL A 160 -10.48 0.95 -5.19
CA VAL A 160 -9.83 0.04 -4.23
C VAL A 160 -10.53 0.05 -2.88
N ILE A 161 -11.14 1.17 -2.49
CA ILE A 161 -11.78 1.31 -1.18
C ILE A 161 -13.30 1.18 -1.21
N GLN A 162 -13.88 0.82 -2.35
CA GLN A 162 -15.32 0.63 -2.46
C GLN A 162 -15.77 -0.61 -1.68
N GLU A 163 -17.03 -0.61 -1.25
CA GLU A 163 -17.57 -1.66 -0.39
C GLU A 163 -17.52 -3.06 -0.99
N GLN A 164 -17.61 -3.15 -2.31
CA GLN A 164 -17.55 -4.43 -3.00
C GLN A 164 -16.17 -5.07 -3.00
N VAL A 165 -15.14 -4.32 -2.64
CA VAL A 165 -13.79 -4.86 -2.55
C VAL A 165 -13.60 -5.42 -1.15
N ARG A 166 -13.43 -6.73 -1.07
CA ARG A 166 -13.21 -7.42 0.20
C ARG A 166 -11.79 -7.92 0.24
N PHE A 167 -11.05 -7.52 1.26
CA PHE A 167 -9.70 -7.99 1.48
C PHE A 167 -9.72 -9.17 2.44
N HIS A 168 -8.81 -10.10 2.21
CA HIS A 168 -8.63 -11.21 3.15
C HIS A 168 -7.99 -10.71 4.45
N ARG A 169 -6.89 -9.98 4.36
CA ARG A 169 -6.17 -9.41 5.50
C ARG A 169 -5.47 -8.12 5.11
N LEU A 170 -6.17 -7.01 5.14
CA LEU A 170 -5.59 -5.72 4.79
C LEU A 170 -5.01 -5.04 6.02
N ALA A 171 -3.74 -4.68 5.98
CA ALA A 171 -3.07 -3.99 7.09
C ALA A 171 -2.53 -2.62 6.73
N LEU A 172 -2.23 -2.37 5.47
CA LEU A 172 -1.56 -1.15 5.06
C LEU A 172 -2.25 -0.54 3.85
N ALA A 173 -2.57 0.74 3.93
CA ALA A 173 -3.09 1.51 2.81
C ALA A 173 -2.14 2.65 2.51
N ILE A 174 -1.72 2.75 1.25
CA ILE A 174 -0.84 3.81 0.77
C ILE A 174 -1.64 4.65 -0.20
N ILE A 175 -1.68 5.95 0.03
CA ILE A 175 -2.47 6.89 -0.77
C ILE A 175 -1.52 7.86 -1.44
N ASP A 176 -1.50 7.82 -2.77
CA ASP A 176 -0.74 8.76 -3.57
C ASP A 176 -1.60 9.98 -3.86
N GLU A 177 -1.11 11.14 -3.50
CA GLU A 177 -1.77 12.41 -3.72
C GLU A 177 -0.80 13.35 -4.44
N GLN A 178 -0.64 13.14 -5.75
CA GLN A 178 0.26 13.92 -6.60
C GLN A 178 1.70 13.97 -6.06
N HIS A 179 2.00 14.89 -5.16
CA HIS A 179 3.35 15.10 -4.62
C HIS A 179 3.53 14.48 -3.24
N ARG A 180 2.53 13.78 -2.74
CA ARG A 180 2.52 13.24 -1.38
C ARG A 180 2.03 11.80 -1.38
N PHE A 181 2.71 10.97 -0.62
CA PHE A 181 2.18 9.65 -0.29
C PHE A 181 1.71 9.66 1.16
N GLY A 182 0.45 9.34 1.35
CA GLY A 182 -0.06 9.06 2.67
C GLY A 182 0.08 7.57 2.94
N VAL A 183 0.76 7.23 4.01
CA VAL A 183 0.90 5.84 4.44
C VAL A 183 0.17 5.71 5.76
N ALA A 184 -0.86 4.88 5.78
CA ALA A 184 -1.65 4.66 6.96
C ALA A 184 -1.80 3.17 7.20
N GLN A 185 -1.49 2.75 8.41
CA GLN A 185 -1.72 1.39 8.85
C GLN A 185 -3.18 1.22 9.18
N ARG A 186 -3.85 0.36 8.43
CA ARG A 186 -5.28 0.17 8.61
C ARG A 186 -5.54 -0.66 9.84
N LEU A 187 -6.62 -0.32 10.54
CA LEU A 187 -7.04 -1.08 11.71
C LEU A 187 -7.45 -2.49 11.30
N ALA A 188 -7.07 -3.46 12.10
CA ALA A 188 -7.50 -4.82 11.89
C ALA A 188 -9.01 -4.89 12.01
N LEU A 189 -9.66 -5.39 10.97
CA LEU A 189 -11.10 -5.62 11.02
C LEU A 189 -11.33 -6.93 11.77
N ARG A 190 -12.24 -6.87 12.72
CA ARG A 190 -12.69 -8.09 13.36
C ARG A 190 -13.45 -8.90 12.34
N GLY A 191 -13.04 -10.14 12.17
CA GLY A 191 -13.74 -11.08 11.30
C GLY A 191 -15.16 -11.35 11.76
#